data_30524e4f09515195c0c341aaae7a86d9
#
_entry.id   30524e4f09515195c0c341aaae7a86d9
#
_cell.length_a   1.000
_cell.length_b   1.000
_cell.length_c   1.000
_cell.angle_alpha   90.00
_cell.angle_beta   90.00
_cell.angle_gamma   90.00
#
_symmetry.space_group_name_H-M   'P 1'
#
loop_
_entity.id
_entity.type
_entity.pdbx_description
1 polymer ?
#
loop_
_entity_poly.entity_id
_entity_poly.type
_entity_poly.pdbx_seq_one_letter_code
_entity_poly.pdbx_strand_id
1 'polypeptide(L)'
;VRGYALDRMADMLESSWGIHRALLMASGSVTLALDPPGESAGWRIGVGANSEIKLCRFAMASKTADTTHGNLVDPRTGQVISLPGPVRAIATSALEAEGLAMAGAVLNASEAEEFVNRGCSRGLWMPDGTKLGSVTYFEVTDRTVPEATTTSAEESAT
;
A
#
# COMPACT_ATOMS: atom_id res chain seq x y z
N VAL A 1 -14.15 -5.85 -0.53
CA VAL A 1 -15.18 -5.34 0.42
C VAL A 1 -14.58 -4.32 1.39
N ARG A 2 -13.32 -4.47 1.85
CA ARG A 2 -12.65 -3.51 2.76
C ARG A 2 -12.38 -2.18 2.08
N GLY A 3 -11.88 -2.21 0.85
CA GLY A 3 -11.64 -1.00 0.07
C GLY A 3 -12.89 -0.17 -0.11
N TYR A 4 -14.01 -0.79 -0.49
CA TYR A 4 -15.29 -0.09 -0.59
C TYR A 4 -15.73 0.59 0.72
N ALA A 5 -15.52 -0.08 1.85
CA ALA A 5 -15.85 0.51 3.15
C ALA A 5 -15.00 1.75 3.45
N LEU A 6 -13.69 1.71 3.13
CA LEU A 6 -12.82 2.87 3.31
C LEU A 6 -13.21 4.03 2.38
N ASP A 7 -13.55 3.75 1.12
CA ASP A 7 -14.02 4.78 0.19
C ASP A 7 -15.31 5.46 0.72
N ARG A 8 -16.27 4.67 1.21
CA ARG A 8 -17.51 5.21 1.82
C ARG A 8 -17.25 6.01 3.10
N MET A 9 -16.30 5.56 3.93
CA MET A 9 -15.89 6.31 5.12
C MET A 9 -15.24 7.65 4.74
N ALA A 10 -14.38 7.66 3.73
CA ALA A 10 -13.76 8.88 3.22
C ALA A 10 -14.82 9.87 2.73
N ASP A 11 -15.77 9.41 1.91
CA ASP A 11 -16.89 10.23 1.44
C ASP A 11 -17.68 10.86 2.60
N MET A 12 -17.97 10.08 3.66
CA MET A 12 -18.68 10.57 4.84
C MET A 12 -17.87 11.60 5.62
N LEU A 13 -16.57 11.34 5.81
CA LEU A 13 -15.68 12.26 6.52
C LEU A 13 -15.66 13.61 5.80
N GLU A 14 -15.51 13.61 4.49
CA GLU A 14 -15.42 14.84 3.71
C GLU A 14 -16.78 15.54 3.56
N SER A 15 -17.83 14.80 3.13
CA SER A 15 -19.11 15.42 2.78
C SER A 15 -19.97 15.79 3.97
N SER A 16 -19.95 14.96 5.05
CA SER A 16 -20.83 15.17 6.20
C SER A 16 -20.16 15.87 7.36
N TRP A 17 -18.86 15.70 7.52
CA TRP A 17 -18.14 16.23 8.69
C TRP A 17 -17.06 17.26 8.34
N GLY A 18 -16.80 17.51 7.04
CA GLY A 18 -15.78 18.47 6.60
C GLY A 18 -14.35 18.06 6.98
N ILE A 19 -14.14 16.76 7.21
CA ILE A 19 -12.82 16.22 7.58
C ILE A 19 -12.10 15.79 6.30
N HIS A 20 -11.14 16.63 5.86
CA HIS A 20 -10.36 16.36 4.65
C HIS A 20 -9.00 15.73 4.94
N ARG A 21 -8.55 15.70 6.20
CA ARG A 21 -7.24 15.18 6.62
C ARG A 21 -7.41 13.92 7.43
N ALA A 22 -7.21 12.78 6.80
CA ALA A 22 -7.32 11.48 7.46
C ALA A 22 -6.46 10.42 6.77
N LEU A 23 -6.05 9.43 7.54
CA LEU A 23 -5.49 8.18 7.06
C LEU A 23 -6.38 7.04 7.52
N LEU A 24 -7.04 6.36 6.60
CA LEU A 24 -7.94 5.27 6.87
C LEU A 24 -7.23 3.94 6.59
N MET A 25 -7.36 2.99 7.49
CA MET A 25 -6.70 1.69 7.35
C MET A 25 -7.66 0.55 7.69
N ALA A 26 -7.65 -0.51 6.89
CA ALA A 26 -8.42 -1.72 7.13
C ALA A 26 -7.50 -2.94 7.21
N SER A 27 -7.44 -3.57 8.40
CA SER A 27 -6.70 -4.82 8.68
C SER A 27 -5.25 -4.82 8.19
N GLY A 28 -4.59 -3.65 8.16
CA GLY A 28 -3.20 -3.51 7.70
C GLY A 28 -2.94 -3.82 6.23
N SER A 29 -3.98 -4.20 5.46
CA SER A 29 -3.83 -4.61 4.06
C SER A 29 -4.33 -3.60 3.04
N VAL A 30 -5.19 -2.66 3.46
CA VAL A 30 -5.69 -1.57 2.62
C VAL A 30 -5.59 -0.27 3.40
N THR A 31 -5.06 0.75 2.77
CA THR A 31 -4.90 2.10 3.33
C THR A 31 -5.41 3.11 2.32
N LEU A 32 -6.19 4.08 2.77
CA LEU A 32 -6.65 5.22 1.98
C LEU A 32 -6.19 6.51 2.66
N ALA A 33 -5.43 7.30 1.93
CA ALA A 33 -4.92 8.59 2.38
C ALA A 33 -5.75 9.72 1.78
N LEU A 34 -6.34 10.55 2.62
CA LEU A 34 -6.85 11.87 2.28
C LEU A 34 -5.71 12.90 2.34
N ASP A 35 -6.02 14.19 2.46
CA ASP A 35 -5.00 15.23 2.59
C ASP A 35 -4.08 14.96 3.78
N PRO A 36 -2.77 15.20 3.65
CA PRO A 36 -1.82 14.95 4.73
C PRO A 36 -1.89 16.03 5.81
N PRO A 37 -1.33 15.79 7.00
CA PRO A 37 -1.26 16.79 8.05
C PRO A 37 -0.24 17.89 7.72
N GLY A 38 -0.57 19.12 8.07
CA GLY A 38 0.30 20.29 7.92
C GLY A 38 0.75 20.51 6.47
N GLU A 39 2.03 20.80 6.28
CA GLU A 39 2.66 21.02 4.97
C GLU A 39 3.31 19.75 4.38
N SER A 40 3.00 18.56 4.91
CA SER A 40 3.56 17.32 4.42
C SER A 40 3.08 17.04 3.00
N ALA A 41 3.96 16.51 2.14
CA ALA A 41 3.60 16.08 0.79
C ALA A 41 2.73 14.81 0.74
N GLY A 42 2.55 14.11 1.87
CA GLY A 42 1.75 12.89 1.95
C GLY A 42 1.91 12.18 3.29
N TRP A 43 1.05 11.21 3.53
CA TRP A 43 1.13 10.29 4.65
C TRP A 43 2.23 9.26 4.40
N ARG A 44 3.08 9.05 5.39
CA ARG A 44 4.18 8.07 5.31
C ARG A 44 3.67 6.67 5.62
N ILE A 45 3.78 5.76 4.65
CA ILE A 45 3.32 4.37 4.76
C ILE A 45 4.50 3.44 4.58
N GLY A 46 4.76 2.59 5.56
CA GLY A 46 5.80 1.55 5.47
C GLY A 46 5.44 0.49 4.43
N VAL A 47 6.35 0.18 3.53
CA VAL A 47 6.16 -0.83 2.47
C VAL A 47 7.18 -1.96 2.54
N GLY A 48 8.01 -1.99 3.55
CA GLY A 48 9.03 -3.01 3.81
C GLY A 48 9.78 -2.69 5.10
N ALA A 49 10.85 -3.43 5.37
CA ALA A 49 11.61 -3.26 6.61
C ALA A 49 12.18 -1.83 6.74
N ASN A 50 12.69 -1.26 5.65
CA ASN A 50 13.34 0.06 5.64
C ASN A 50 12.81 0.98 4.54
N SER A 51 11.66 0.63 3.93
CA SER A 51 11.12 1.41 2.81
C SER A 51 9.77 1.99 3.17
N GLU A 52 9.53 3.22 2.77
CA GLU A 52 8.25 3.91 2.93
C GLU A 52 7.87 4.66 1.65
N ILE A 53 6.58 4.88 1.50
CA ILE A 53 6.02 5.74 0.46
C ILE A 53 5.20 6.86 1.10
N LYS A 54 5.00 7.94 0.35
CA LYS A 54 4.08 9.02 0.73
C LYS A 54 2.82 8.92 -0.12
N LEU A 55 1.67 8.85 0.54
CA LEU A 55 0.36 8.84 -0.10
C LEU A 55 -0.38 10.15 0.19
N CYS A 56 -0.96 10.75 -0.86
CA CYS A 56 -1.85 11.90 -0.78
C CYS A 56 -2.97 11.71 -1.82
N ARG A 57 -4.21 11.62 -1.37
CA ARG A 57 -5.37 11.36 -2.22
C ARG A 57 -5.27 10.05 -3.04
N PHE A 58 -4.59 9.06 -2.47
CA PHE A 58 -4.44 7.73 -3.07
C PHE A 58 -4.64 6.64 -2.03
N ALA A 59 -4.99 5.47 -2.51
CA ALA A 59 -5.05 4.25 -1.72
C ALA A 59 -3.93 3.30 -2.10
N MET A 60 -3.50 2.51 -1.12
CA MET A 60 -2.60 1.38 -1.31
C MET A 60 -3.25 0.12 -0.75
N ALA A 61 -3.16 -0.97 -1.49
CA ALA A 61 -3.49 -2.30 -1.01
C ALA A 61 -2.29 -3.24 -1.10
N SER A 62 -2.25 -4.22 -0.20
CA SER A 62 -1.22 -5.26 -0.20
C SER A 62 -1.89 -6.63 -0.12
N LYS A 63 -1.47 -7.55 -0.99
CA LYS A 63 -1.93 -8.93 -0.99
C LYS A 63 -0.74 -9.87 -0.83
N THR A 64 -0.81 -10.74 0.16
CA THR A 64 0.11 -11.85 0.40
C THR A 64 -0.60 -13.17 0.16
N ALA A 65 0.13 -14.21 -0.23
CA ALA A 65 -0.39 -15.58 -0.23
C ALA A 65 -0.17 -16.22 1.15
N ASP A 66 -0.72 -15.58 2.19
CA ASP A 66 -0.66 -16.11 3.55
C ASP A 66 -1.76 -17.15 3.76
N THR A 67 -1.35 -18.34 4.14
CA THR A 67 -2.25 -19.46 4.42
C THR A 67 -3.12 -19.27 5.66
N THR A 68 -2.76 -18.35 6.55
CA THR A 68 -3.53 -18.07 7.78
C THR A 68 -4.89 -17.42 7.49
N HIS A 69 -5.04 -16.74 6.35
CA HIS A 69 -6.28 -16.05 5.94
C HIS A 69 -6.99 -16.71 4.75
N GLY A 70 -6.62 -17.95 4.44
CA GLY A 70 -7.14 -18.71 3.31
C GLY A 70 -6.22 -18.63 2.07
N ASN A 71 -6.24 -19.69 1.29
CA ASN A 71 -5.44 -19.79 0.09
C ASN A 71 -5.94 -18.82 -0.99
N LEU A 72 -5.01 -18.15 -1.64
CA LEU A 72 -5.28 -17.46 -2.89
C LEU A 72 -5.35 -18.51 -4.01
N VAL A 73 -6.45 -18.55 -4.75
CA VAL A 73 -6.68 -19.51 -5.82
C VAL A 73 -6.79 -18.77 -7.14
N ASP A 74 -6.11 -19.26 -8.17
CA ASP A 74 -6.31 -18.79 -9.54
C ASP A 74 -7.68 -19.26 -10.03
N PRO A 75 -8.63 -18.36 -10.30
CA PRO A 75 -9.99 -18.74 -10.72
C PRO A 75 -10.03 -19.42 -12.10
N ARG A 76 -8.98 -19.29 -12.91
CA ARG A 76 -8.87 -19.91 -14.24
C ARG A 76 -8.48 -21.38 -14.17
N THR A 77 -7.67 -21.75 -13.18
CA THR A 77 -7.08 -23.09 -13.05
C THR A 77 -7.55 -23.85 -11.81
N GLY A 78 -8.10 -23.15 -10.83
CA GLY A 78 -8.44 -23.71 -9.52
C GLY A 78 -7.23 -24.03 -8.65
N GLN A 79 -6.02 -23.65 -9.06
CA GLN A 79 -4.79 -23.94 -8.33
C GLN A 79 -4.50 -22.87 -7.26
N VAL A 80 -3.91 -23.31 -6.15
CA VAL A 80 -3.42 -22.42 -5.10
C VAL A 80 -2.19 -21.67 -5.60
N ILE A 81 -2.21 -20.36 -5.45
CA ILE A 81 -1.11 -19.47 -5.81
C ILE A 81 -0.18 -19.32 -4.61
N SER A 82 1.12 -19.49 -4.86
CA SER A 82 2.18 -19.13 -3.92
C SER A 82 2.85 -17.85 -4.39
N LEU A 83 2.96 -16.86 -3.50
CA LEU A 83 3.67 -15.61 -3.79
C LEU A 83 4.95 -15.56 -2.95
N PRO A 84 6.11 -15.25 -3.54
CA PRO A 84 7.36 -15.09 -2.79
C PRO A 84 7.40 -13.85 -1.91
N GLY A 85 6.42 -12.98 -2.04
CA GLY A 85 6.27 -11.74 -1.27
C GLY A 85 4.95 -11.05 -1.57
N PRO A 86 4.71 -9.89 -0.96
CA PRO A 86 3.46 -9.16 -1.17
C PRO A 86 3.41 -8.52 -2.57
N VAL A 87 2.26 -8.65 -3.22
CA VAL A 87 1.86 -7.79 -4.34
C VAL A 87 1.21 -6.54 -3.74
N ARG A 88 1.67 -5.36 -4.16
CA ARG A 88 1.10 -4.09 -3.73
C ARG A 88 0.54 -3.32 -4.91
N ALA A 89 -0.59 -2.68 -4.69
CA ALA A 89 -1.22 -1.84 -5.70
C ALA A 89 -1.53 -0.47 -5.13
N ILE A 90 -1.47 0.54 -6.00
CA ILE A 90 -1.85 1.92 -5.70
C ILE A 90 -2.87 2.36 -6.73
N ALA A 91 -3.92 3.02 -6.27
CA ALA A 91 -4.97 3.58 -7.10
C ALA A 91 -5.62 4.79 -6.40
N THR A 92 -6.49 5.49 -7.11
CA THR A 92 -7.22 6.64 -6.55
C THR A 92 -8.29 6.27 -5.55
N SER A 93 -8.79 5.02 -5.56
CA SER A 93 -9.74 4.50 -4.58
C SER A 93 -9.22 3.23 -3.91
N ALA A 94 -9.68 3.00 -2.69
CA ALA A 94 -9.28 1.82 -1.92
C ALA A 94 -9.86 0.51 -2.50
N LEU A 95 -11.07 0.57 -3.06
CA LEU A 95 -11.69 -0.55 -3.77
C LEU A 95 -10.86 -0.95 -4.98
N GLU A 96 -10.42 0.02 -5.78
CA GLU A 96 -9.61 -0.21 -6.97
C GLU A 96 -8.24 -0.77 -6.59
N ALA A 97 -7.57 -0.20 -5.59
CA ALA A 97 -6.28 -0.70 -5.11
C ALA A 97 -6.39 -2.15 -4.63
N GLU A 98 -7.46 -2.50 -3.87
CA GLU A 98 -7.70 -3.87 -3.41
C GLU A 98 -7.90 -4.83 -4.59
N GLY A 99 -8.71 -4.43 -5.59
CA GLY A 99 -8.94 -5.21 -6.81
C GLY A 99 -7.66 -5.42 -7.63
N LEU A 100 -6.86 -4.36 -7.81
CA LEU A 100 -5.57 -4.43 -8.51
C LEU A 100 -4.57 -5.36 -7.80
N ALA A 101 -4.46 -5.28 -6.47
CA ALA A 101 -3.55 -6.15 -5.72
C ALA A 101 -3.97 -7.62 -5.83
N MET A 102 -5.29 -7.91 -5.81
CA MET A 102 -5.81 -9.26 -6.02
C MET A 102 -5.56 -9.76 -7.44
N ALA A 103 -5.82 -8.94 -8.46
CA ALA A 103 -5.56 -9.29 -9.85
C ALA A 103 -4.07 -9.52 -10.12
N GLY A 104 -3.21 -8.60 -9.64
CA GLY A 104 -1.76 -8.72 -9.79
C GLY A 104 -1.16 -9.94 -9.12
N ALA A 105 -1.82 -10.49 -8.11
CA ALA A 105 -1.40 -11.73 -7.47
C ALA A 105 -1.71 -13.01 -8.31
N VAL A 106 -2.59 -12.89 -9.31
CA VAL A 106 -3.03 -14.00 -10.19
C VAL A 106 -2.42 -13.90 -11.58
N LEU A 107 -2.24 -12.67 -12.08
CA LEU A 107 -1.77 -12.39 -13.43
C LEU A 107 -0.26 -12.65 -13.57
N ASN A 108 0.18 -13.12 -14.73
CA ASN A 108 1.60 -13.08 -15.07
C ASN A 108 2.06 -11.64 -15.39
N ALA A 109 3.36 -11.42 -15.50
CA ALA A 109 3.93 -10.08 -15.66
C ALA A 109 3.36 -9.31 -16.87
N SER A 110 3.21 -9.98 -18.04
CA SER A 110 2.67 -9.34 -19.24
C SER A 110 1.18 -8.98 -19.11
N GLU A 111 0.39 -9.90 -18.53
CA GLU A 111 -1.03 -9.66 -18.26
C GLU A 111 -1.20 -8.52 -17.24
N ALA A 112 -0.36 -8.48 -16.21
CA ALA A 112 -0.38 -7.47 -15.18
C ALA A 112 -0.05 -6.08 -15.76
N GLU A 113 0.95 -5.99 -16.63
CA GLU A 113 1.33 -4.76 -17.32
C GLU A 113 0.18 -4.23 -18.20
N GLU A 114 -0.40 -5.09 -19.03
CA GLU A 114 -1.56 -4.72 -19.86
C GLU A 114 -2.74 -4.25 -19.00
N PHE A 115 -3.02 -4.96 -17.91
CA PHE A 115 -4.14 -4.65 -17.02
C PHE A 115 -3.97 -3.29 -16.32
N VAL A 116 -2.77 -2.99 -15.84
CA VAL A 116 -2.48 -1.71 -15.18
C VAL A 116 -2.53 -0.55 -16.18
N ASN A 117 -2.02 -0.74 -17.39
CA ASN A 117 -1.98 0.30 -18.43
C ASN A 117 -3.35 0.66 -19.02
N ARG A 118 -4.39 -0.14 -18.77
CA ARG A 118 -5.79 0.18 -19.17
C ARG A 118 -6.42 1.31 -18.34
N GLY A 119 -5.79 1.72 -17.23
CA GLY A 119 -6.30 2.76 -16.35
C GLY A 119 -5.29 3.87 -16.08
N CYS A 120 -5.80 5.06 -15.75
CA CYS A 120 -4.98 6.19 -15.33
C CYS A 120 -4.70 6.10 -13.82
N SER A 121 -3.52 6.62 -13.40
CA SER A 121 -3.17 6.77 -11.98
C SER A 121 -3.18 5.46 -11.18
N ARG A 122 -2.74 4.37 -11.81
CA ARG A 122 -2.61 3.04 -11.21
C ARG A 122 -1.17 2.61 -11.15
N GLY A 123 -0.84 1.80 -10.16
CA GLY A 123 0.46 1.17 -10.05
C GLY A 123 0.40 -0.16 -9.34
N LEU A 124 1.28 -1.05 -9.76
CA LEU A 124 1.42 -2.38 -9.20
C LEU A 124 2.90 -2.67 -8.92
N TRP A 125 3.20 -3.16 -7.74
CA TRP A 125 4.51 -3.68 -7.36
C TRP A 125 4.43 -5.18 -7.16
N MET A 126 5.21 -5.86 -7.97
CA MET A 126 5.35 -7.31 -7.91
C MET A 126 6.31 -7.72 -6.80
N PRO A 127 6.24 -8.97 -6.32
CA PRO A 127 7.11 -9.46 -5.24
C PRO A 127 8.61 -9.44 -5.56
N ASP A 128 8.98 -9.47 -6.83
CA ASP A 128 10.36 -9.38 -7.33
C ASP A 128 10.90 -7.93 -7.40
N GLY A 129 10.09 -6.95 -6.99
CA GLY A 129 10.42 -5.53 -7.04
C GLY A 129 10.05 -4.82 -8.34
N THR A 130 9.53 -5.54 -9.34
CA THR A 130 9.05 -4.94 -10.60
C THR A 130 7.89 -3.98 -10.32
N LYS A 131 7.99 -2.78 -10.88
CA LYS A 131 6.95 -1.75 -10.78
C LYS A 131 6.31 -1.55 -12.15
N LEU A 132 4.99 -1.65 -12.19
CA LEU A 132 4.18 -1.52 -13.40
C LEU A 132 3.22 -0.32 -13.28
N GLY A 133 2.91 0.32 -14.41
CA GLY A 133 1.96 1.43 -14.48
C GLY A 133 2.57 2.81 -14.23
N SER A 134 1.70 3.82 -14.15
CA SER A 134 2.08 5.24 -14.08
C SER A 134 2.51 5.73 -12.69
N VAL A 135 2.85 4.85 -11.77
CA VAL A 135 3.20 5.17 -10.37
C VAL A 135 4.61 5.77 -10.25
N THR A 136 4.93 6.73 -11.07
CA THR A 136 6.19 7.49 -10.98
C THR A 136 6.21 8.50 -9.83
N TYR A 137 5.08 8.66 -9.11
CA TYR A 137 4.92 9.72 -8.11
C TYR A 137 5.22 9.30 -6.68
N PHE A 138 5.58 8.03 -6.44
CA PHE A 138 5.83 7.55 -5.09
C PHE A 138 7.33 7.26 -4.94
N GLU A 139 8.06 8.21 -4.39
CA GLU A 139 9.43 7.98 -3.95
C GLU A 139 9.41 6.96 -2.82
N VAL A 140 10.01 5.81 -3.06
CA VAL A 140 10.41 4.89 -2.00
C VAL A 140 11.62 5.49 -1.34
N THR A 141 11.45 6.09 -0.18
CA THR A 141 12.56 6.63 0.59
C THR A 141 13.08 5.52 1.50
N ASP A 142 14.37 5.28 1.46
CA ASP A 142 15.01 4.36 2.41
C ASP A 142 14.93 5.00 3.81
N ARG A 143 14.42 4.24 4.77
CA ARG A 143 14.28 4.70 6.13
C ARG A 143 15.68 4.65 6.76
N THR A 144 16.43 5.73 6.70
CA THR A 144 17.62 5.86 7.55
C THR A 144 17.14 5.85 9.01
N VAL A 145 17.38 4.73 9.67
CA VAL A 145 17.22 4.63 11.12
C VAL A 145 18.17 5.66 11.70
N PRO A 146 17.70 6.67 12.46
CA PRO A 146 18.63 7.54 13.18
C PRO A 146 19.44 6.62 14.11
N GLU A 147 20.77 6.68 14.00
CA GLU A 147 21.67 5.99 14.90
C GLU A 147 21.24 6.33 16.33
N ALA A 148 20.90 5.32 17.09
CA ALA A 148 20.61 5.48 18.51
C ALA A 148 21.89 6.05 19.15
N THR A 149 21.82 7.32 19.54
CA THR A 149 22.90 7.96 20.30
C THR A 149 23.02 7.17 21.60
N THR A 150 24.00 6.29 21.65
CA THR A 150 24.39 5.58 22.88
C THR A 150 24.99 6.63 23.80
N THR A 151 24.16 7.21 24.66
CA THR A 151 24.63 8.02 25.76
C THR A 151 25.30 7.05 26.75
N SER A 152 26.61 6.94 26.64
CA SER A 152 27.42 6.31 27.67
C SER A 152 27.29 7.18 28.93
N ALA A 153 26.49 6.70 29.90
CA ALA A 153 26.56 7.19 31.25
C ALA A 153 27.91 6.75 31.84
N GLU A 154 28.88 7.64 31.85
CA GLU A 154 30.06 7.49 32.68
C GLU A 154 29.61 7.65 34.14
N GLU A 155 29.58 6.51 34.80
CA GLU A 155 29.46 6.37 36.26
C GLU A 155 30.78 6.86 36.87
N SER A 156 30.81 8.09 37.34
CA SER A 156 31.91 8.57 38.18
C SER A 156 31.64 8.14 39.61
N ALA A 157 32.28 7.03 40.01
CA ALA A 157 32.50 6.68 41.41
C ALA A 157 33.56 7.62 41.99
N THR A 158 33.22 8.32 43.06
CA THR A 158 34.16 8.70 44.15
C THR A 158 33.36 8.87 45.45
#